data_ee14ddaf391ac212232b82d25df0ef94
#
_entry.id   ee14ddaf391ac212232b82d25df0ef94
#
_cell.length_a   1.000
_cell.length_b   1.000
_cell.length_c   1.000
_cell.angle_alpha   90.00
_cell.angle_beta   90.00
_cell.angle_gamma   90.00
#
_symmetry.space_group_name_H-M   'P 1'
#
loop_
_entity.id
_entity.type
_entity.pdbx_description
1 polymer ?
#
loop_
_entity_poly.entity_id
_entity_poly.type
_entity_poly.pdbx_seq_one_letter_code
_entity_poly.pdbx_strand_id
1 'polypeptide(L)'
;YTKKTNGVQLDVQSKWVGFKAFAVRNLIDEENIDFSVPGFRSSKRYFYGGEVSYKGFEKHAPYLFALIQEDRSGENVEDTDQDYDYDSRYYGIGSRGQLTSNLYYSIEGIMEDGKSNPEAGTATDGTGAATGPPDTEHIDAWAFDASLHYSFNVITHPNLSVEYAFGTGDSDRSAKVVTTTPGNKEGTTDRNFLN
;
A
#
# COMPACT_ATOMS: atom_id res chain seq x y z
N TYR A 1 9.60 -18.58 1.14
CA TYR A 1 8.46 -18.09 0.34
C TYR A 1 8.99 -17.58 -0.99
N THR A 2 8.60 -18.18 -2.09
CA THR A 2 8.97 -17.71 -3.43
C THR A 2 7.78 -16.89 -3.95
N LYS A 3 7.87 -15.56 -3.88
CA LYS A 3 6.89 -14.70 -4.55
C LYS A 3 7.23 -14.65 -6.04
N LYS A 4 6.34 -15.09 -6.90
CA LYS A 4 6.46 -14.94 -8.35
C LYS A 4 5.70 -13.69 -8.76
N THR A 5 6.39 -12.76 -9.41
CA THR A 5 5.82 -11.51 -9.88
C THR A 5 6.00 -11.43 -11.39
N ASN A 6 4.91 -11.26 -12.12
CA ASN A 6 4.91 -11.02 -13.55
C ASN A 6 4.40 -9.61 -13.83
N GLY A 7 5.09 -8.86 -14.66
CA GLY A 7 4.68 -7.51 -14.95
C GLY A 7 5.39 -6.87 -16.12
N VAL A 8 4.93 -5.69 -16.45
CA VAL A 8 5.50 -4.82 -17.48
C VAL A 8 5.72 -3.44 -16.88
N GLN A 9 6.77 -2.79 -17.32
CA GLN A 9 7.08 -1.41 -16.96
C GLN A 9 7.40 -0.62 -18.22
N LEU A 10 6.91 0.61 -18.25
CA LEU A 10 7.24 1.62 -19.24
C LEU A 10 7.96 2.76 -18.54
N ASP A 11 9.09 3.18 -19.08
CA ASP A 11 9.83 4.38 -18.65
C ASP A 11 10.08 5.26 -19.86
N VAL A 12 9.53 6.47 -19.83
CA VAL A 12 9.69 7.47 -20.89
C VAL A 12 10.31 8.72 -20.28
N GLN A 13 11.45 9.10 -20.81
CA GLN A 13 12.21 10.25 -20.33
C GLN A 13 12.31 11.30 -21.44
N SER A 14 11.95 12.52 -21.12
CA SER A 14 12.17 13.68 -21.97
C SER A 14 13.03 14.73 -21.24
N LYS A 15 13.32 15.83 -21.91
CA LYS A 15 14.07 16.95 -21.31
C LYS A 15 13.35 17.55 -20.09
N TRP A 16 12.01 17.59 -20.12
CA TRP A 16 11.21 18.31 -19.13
C TRP A 16 10.37 17.41 -18.26
N VAL A 17 10.04 16.21 -18.72
CA VAL A 17 9.11 15.31 -18.04
C VAL A 17 9.66 13.89 -18.06
N GLY A 18 9.61 13.24 -16.91
CA GLY A 18 9.74 11.80 -16.78
C GLY A 18 8.36 11.18 -16.56
N PHE A 19 8.10 10.05 -17.20
CA PHE A 19 6.90 9.25 -17.00
C PHE A 19 7.30 7.80 -16.78
N LYS A 20 6.77 7.21 -15.71
CA LYS A 20 6.88 5.78 -15.45
C LYS A 20 5.50 5.21 -15.27
N ALA A 21 5.27 4.00 -15.78
CA ALA A 21 4.06 3.25 -15.51
C ALA A 21 4.42 1.77 -15.39
N PHE A 22 3.67 1.05 -14.59
CA PHE A 22 3.82 -0.40 -14.48
C PHE A 22 2.48 -1.07 -14.24
N ALA A 23 2.43 -2.34 -14.63
CA ALA A 23 1.37 -3.26 -14.28
C ALA A 23 2.02 -4.57 -13.86
N VAL A 24 1.70 -5.04 -12.67
CA VAL A 24 2.32 -6.20 -12.05
C VAL A 24 1.24 -7.10 -11.48
N ARG A 25 1.37 -8.39 -11.70
CA ARG A 25 0.58 -9.42 -11.05
C ARG A 25 1.47 -10.20 -10.09
N ASN A 26 1.07 -10.23 -8.85
CA ASN A 26 1.70 -11.08 -7.85
C ASN A 26 0.94 -12.42 -7.78
N LEU A 27 1.66 -13.51 -8.00
CA LEU A 27 1.15 -14.86 -7.83
C LEU A 27 1.78 -15.40 -6.54
N ILE A 28 1.00 -15.47 -5.50
CA ILE A 28 1.41 -16.19 -4.28
C ILE A 28 1.06 -17.66 -4.56
N ASP A 29 2.09 -18.46 -4.74
CA ASP A 29 1.96 -19.92 -4.82
C ASP A 29 1.83 -20.44 -3.38
N GLU A 30 0.66 -20.86 -3.02
CA GLU A 30 0.29 -21.27 -1.65
C GLU A 30 0.72 -22.70 -1.32
N GLU A 31 1.53 -23.34 -2.16
CA GLU A 31 2.06 -24.68 -1.92
C GLU A 31 2.84 -24.86 -0.60
N ASN A 32 3.04 -23.79 0.15
CA ASN A 32 3.75 -23.81 1.44
C ASN A 32 2.87 -23.45 2.65
N ILE A 33 1.57 -23.29 2.48
CA ILE A 33 0.62 -23.06 3.56
C ILE A 33 -0.09 -24.37 3.86
N ASP A 34 -0.40 -24.60 5.11
CA ASP A 34 -0.96 -25.83 5.64
C ASP A 34 -2.16 -26.32 4.81
N PHE A 35 -1.94 -27.40 4.05
CA PHE A 35 -2.94 -28.05 3.21
C PHE A 35 -4.11 -28.68 3.97
N SER A 36 -4.11 -28.62 5.29
CA SER A 36 -5.22 -29.09 6.12
C SER A 36 -6.43 -28.15 6.09
N VAL A 37 -6.27 -26.92 5.56
CA VAL A 37 -7.36 -25.95 5.41
C VAL A 37 -7.92 -26.06 4.00
N PRO A 38 -9.15 -26.60 3.81
CA PRO A 38 -9.80 -26.63 2.51
C PRO A 38 -10.11 -25.20 2.04
N GLY A 39 -9.78 -24.88 0.80
CA GLY A 39 -10.21 -23.61 0.18
C GLY A 39 -9.11 -22.60 -0.10
N PHE A 40 -7.91 -22.77 0.39
CA PHE A 40 -6.78 -21.92 0.04
C PHE A 40 -6.45 -22.05 -1.45
N ARG A 41 -6.77 -21.04 -2.23
CA ARG A 41 -6.43 -20.95 -3.65
C ARG A 41 -5.59 -19.71 -3.89
N SER A 42 -4.75 -19.75 -4.93
CA SER A 42 -3.76 -18.75 -5.28
C SER A 42 -4.32 -17.32 -5.23
N SER A 43 -3.79 -16.48 -4.34
CA SER A 43 -4.14 -15.08 -4.30
C SER A 43 -3.69 -14.39 -5.59
N LYS A 44 -4.61 -13.65 -6.21
CA LYS A 44 -4.37 -12.89 -7.44
C LYS A 44 -4.40 -11.41 -7.10
N ARG A 45 -3.23 -10.84 -6.77
CA ARG A 45 -3.10 -9.40 -6.54
C ARG A 45 -2.52 -8.72 -7.76
N TYR A 46 -3.17 -7.67 -8.17
CA TYR A 46 -2.73 -6.81 -9.27
C TYR A 46 -2.33 -5.46 -8.73
N PHE A 47 -1.23 -4.94 -9.24
CA PHE A 47 -0.74 -3.61 -8.93
C PHE A 47 -0.57 -2.83 -10.22
N TYR A 48 -1.16 -1.66 -10.29
CA TYR A 48 -1.00 -0.72 -11.39
C TYR A 48 -0.49 0.58 -10.81
N GLY A 49 0.48 1.18 -11.46
CA GLY A 49 0.99 2.43 -10.97
C GLY A 49 1.64 3.28 -12.03
N GLY A 50 1.78 4.54 -11.71
CA GLY A 50 2.47 5.48 -12.54
C GLY A 50 2.96 6.70 -11.77
N GLU A 51 4.05 7.27 -12.25
CA GLU A 51 4.68 8.50 -11.75
C GLU A 51 4.89 9.45 -12.91
N VAL A 52 4.56 10.70 -12.70
CA VAL A 52 4.96 11.81 -13.59
C VAL A 52 5.86 12.75 -12.81
N SER A 53 7.06 12.97 -13.29
CA SER A 53 8.03 13.86 -12.67
C SER A 53 8.37 15.04 -13.60
N TYR A 54 8.48 16.23 -13.02
CA TYR A 54 8.90 17.42 -13.75
C TYR A 54 10.39 17.68 -13.55
N LYS A 55 11.13 17.86 -14.63
CA LYS A 55 12.59 18.03 -14.68
C LYS A 55 13.06 19.44 -15.06
N GLY A 56 12.11 20.36 -15.18
CA GLY A 56 12.41 21.74 -15.58
C GLY A 56 13.15 22.54 -14.51
N PHE A 57 13.19 22.09 -13.30
CA PHE A 57 14.01 22.67 -12.23
C PHE A 57 15.38 22.01 -12.18
N GLU A 58 16.43 22.79 -12.15
CA GLU A 58 17.81 22.28 -12.20
C GLU A 58 18.17 21.35 -11.04
N LYS A 59 17.63 21.63 -9.85
CA LYS A 59 17.99 20.93 -8.60
C LYS A 59 16.82 20.25 -7.90
N HIS A 60 15.63 20.31 -8.47
CA HIS A 60 14.43 19.80 -7.84
C HIS A 60 13.62 18.99 -8.84
N ALA A 61 13.08 17.88 -8.41
CA ALA A 61 12.24 17.00 -9.21
C ALA A 61 10.92 16.74 -8.48
N PRO A 62 9.94 17.65 -8.60
CA PRO A 62 8.59 17.36 -8.11
C PRO A 62 7.95 16.29 -8.97
N TYR A 63 7.12 15.47 -8.32
CA TYR A 63 6.41 14.36 -8.96
C TYR A 63 5.04 14.15 -8.36
N LEU A 64 4.19 13.51 -9.15
CA LEU A 64 2.90 12.96 -8.74
C LEU A 64 2.90 11.48 -9.06
N PHE A 65 2.29 10.67 -8.23
CA PHE A 65 2.11 9.26 -8.53
C PHE A 65 0.71 8.77 -8.13
N ALA A 66 0.33 7.67 -8.75
CA ALA A 66 -0.81 6.88 -8.33
C ALA A 66 -0.44 5.40 -8.36
N LEU A 67 -0.92 4.66 -7.37
CA LEU A 67 -0.81 3.21 -7.28
C LEU A 67 -2.20 2.65 -6.97
N ILE A 68 -2.60 1.62 -7.68
CA ILE A 68 -3.86 0.89 -7.49
C ILE A 68 -3.51 -0.55 -7.19
N GLN A 69 -4.02 -1.06 -6.10
CA GLN A 69 -3.99 -2.47 -5.74
C GLN A 69 -5.40 -3.04 -5.90
N GLU A 70 -5.51 -4.14 -6.62
CA GLU A 70 -6.73 -4.94 -6.71
C GLU A 70 -6.43 -6.35 -6.19
N ASP A 71 -7.19 -6.78 -5.22
CA ASP A 71 -7.15 -8.16 -4.72
C ASP A 71 -8.34 -8.94 -5.26
N ARG A 72 -8.08 -9.95 -6.07
CA ARG A 72 -9.09 -10.85 -6.64
C ARG A 72 -8.94 -12.27 -6.10
N SER A 73 -8.49 -12.40 -4.88
CA SER A 73 -8.22 -13.70 -4.27
C SER A 73 -9.51 -14.46 -3.95
N GLY A 74 -10.58 -13.76 -3.57
CA GLY A 74 -11.84 -14.31 -3.10
C GLY A 74 -12.87 -14.68 -4.16
N GLU A 75 -12.74 -14.18 -5.39
CA GLU A 75 -13.79 -14.30 -6.44
C GLU A 75 -14.28 -15.73 -6.77
N ASN A 76 -13.67 -16.79 -6.23
CA ASN A 76 -13.99 -18.19 -6.59
C ASN A 76 -14.00 -19.14 -5.39
N VAL A 77 -14.14 -18.67 -4.19
CA VAL A 77 -14.17 -19.51 -2.99
C VAL A 77 -15.62 -19.80 -2.64
N GLU A 78 -16.02 -21.08 -2.69
CA GLU A 78 -17.34 -21.51 -2.24
C GLU A 78 -17.48 -21.42 -0.69
N ASP A 79 -16.38 -21.14 0.00
CA ASP A 79 -16.31 -21.06 1.45
C ASP A 79 -16.24 -19.57 1.85
N THR A 80 -17.35 -19.06 2.34
CA THR A 80 -17.57 -17.65 2.68
C THR A 80 -16.72 -17.15 3.85
N ASP A 81 -15.98 -18.03 4.50
CA ASP A 81 -15.22 -17.70 5.72
C ASP A 81 -13.82 -17.13 5.45
N GLN A 82 -13.38 -16.99 4.17
CA GLN A 82 -12.04 -16.58 3.81
C GLN A 82 -11.96 -15.59 2.63
N ASP A 83 -13.02 -14.85 2.39
CA ASP A 83 -13.08 -13.88 1.30
C ASP A 83 -12.48 -12.54 1.77
N TYR A 84 -11.15 -12.49 1.82
CA TYR A 84 -10.42 -11.27 2.13
C TYR A 84 -10.11 -10.51 0.85
N ASP A 85 -10.83 -9.43 0.63
CA ASP A 85 -10.66 -8.54 -0.51
C ASP A 85 -10.18 -7.17 -0.02
N TYR A 86 -9.06 -6.70 -0.55
CA TYR A 86 -8.44 -5.44 -0.17
C TYR A 86 -8.08 -4.66 -1.41
N ASP A 87 -8.94 -3.73 -1.77
CA ASP A 87 -8.76 -2.84 -2.90
C ASP A 87 -8.38 -1.45 -2.42
N SER A 88 -7.16 -1.03 -2.68
CA SER A 88 -6.69 0.29 -2.29
C SER A 88 -6.11 1.09 -3.44
N ARG A 89 -6.20 2.40 -3.31
CA ARG A 89 -5.66 3.39 -4.24
C ARG A 89 -4.84 4.39 -3.47
N TYR A 90 -3.63 4.59 -3.92
CA TYR A 90 -2.69 5.54 -3.33
C TYR A 90 -2.45 6.67 -4.31
N TYR A 91 -2.53 7.88 -3.84
CA TYR A 91 -2.22 9.09 -4.60
C TYR A 91 -1.18 9.88 -3.83
N GLY A 92 -0.08 10.18 -4.47
CA GLY A 92 1.00 10.88 -3.81
C GLY A 92 1.52 12.06 -4.60
N ILE A 93 2.03 13.02 -3.84
CA ILE A 93 2.77 14.16 -4.33
C ILE A 93 4.08 14.25 -3.58
N GLY A 94 5.15 14.47 -4.28
CA GLY A 94 6.45 14.60 -3.67
C GLY A 94 7.40 15.50 -4.43
N SER A 95 8.53 15.75 -3.81
CA SER A 95 9.66 16.42 -4.44
C SER A 95 10.95 15.89 -3.83
N ARG A 96 11.92 15.65 -4.68
CA ARG A 96 13.27 15.29 -4.28
C ARG A 96 14.27 16.20 -4.96
N GLY A 97 15.34 16.52 -4.27
CA GLY A 97 16.30 17.43 -4.85
C GLY A 97 17.46 17.81 -3.96
N GLN A 98 18.12 18.87 -4.36
CA GLN A 98 19.33 19.37 -3.72
C GLN A 98 19.11 20.81 -3.28
N LEU A 99 19.25 21.05 -1.97
CA LEU A 99 19.15 22.39 -1.38
C LEU A 99 20.49 23.14 -1.49
N THR A 100 21.59 22.42 -1.25
CA THR A 100 22.95 22.95 -1.41
C THR A 100 23.80 21.88 -2.09
N SER A 101 25.07 22.17 -2.41
CA SER A 101 25.98 21.19 -3.00
C SER A 101 26.09 19.86 -2.21
N ASN A 102 25.80 19.90 -0.93
CA ASN A 102 26.02 18.77 -0.02
C ASN A 102 24.75 18.33 0.71
N LEU A 103 23.64 19.07 0.57
CA LEU A 103 22.38 18.80 1.26
C LEU A 103 21.27 18.45 0.28
N TYR A 104 20.76 17.25 0.42
CA TYR A 104 19.66 16.69 -0.38
C TYR A 104 18.41 16.53 0.49
N TYR A 105 17.27 16.58 -0.13
CA TYR A 105 15.99 16.35 0.53
C TYR A 105 15.09 15.42 -0.28
N SER A 106 14.19 14.76 0.40
CA SER A 106 12.99 14.16 -0.16
C SER A 106 11.82 14.50 0.74
N ILE A 107 10.69 14.78 0.15
CA ILE A 107 9.41 15.03 0.84
C ILE A 107 8.31 14.40 0.02
N GLU A 108 7.40 13.68 0.69
CA GLU A 108 6.28 13.00 0.05
C GLU A 108 5.06 13.00 0.95
N GLY A 109 3.89 13.25 0.37
CA GLY A 109 2.60 13.07 1.01
C GLY A 109 1.77 12.08 0.21
N ILE A 110 1.11 11.16 0.89
CA ILE A 110 0.35 10.06 0.29
C ILE A 110 -1.04 10.04 0.91
N MET A 111 -2.05 9.87 0.09
CA MET A 111 -3.43 9.56 0.49
C MET A 111 -3.76 8.15 0.03
N GLU A 112 -4.40 7.39 0.89
CA GLU A 112 -4.94 6.08 0.60
C GLU A 112 -6.47 6.13 0.68
N ASP A 113 -7.12 5.64 -0.36
CA ASP A 113 -8.57 5.47 -0.46
C ASP A 113 -8.86 4.05 -0.95
N GLY A 114 -9.85 3.41 -0.38
CA GLY A 114 -10.13 2.04 -0.78
C GLY A 114 -11.30 1.41 -0.07
N LYS A 115 -11.39 0.10 -0.28
CA LYS A 115 -12.38 -0.76 0.35
C LYS A 115 -11.73 -2.06 0.77
N SER A 116 -12.11 -2.56 1.92
CA SER A 116 -11.81 -3.92 2.33
C SER A 116 -13.12 -4.64 2.64
N ASN A 117 -13.19 -5.90 2.24
CA ASN A 117 -14.20 -6.79 2.77
C ASN A 117 -13.53 -7.50 3.95
N PRO A 118 -13.95 -7.23 5.19
CA PRO A 118 -13.54 -8.08 6.28
C PRO A 118 -14.03 -9.49 5.98
N GLU A 119 -13.28 -10.48 6.41
CA GLU A 119 -13.77 -11.86 6.39
C GLU A 119 -15.26 -11.87 6.74
N ALA A 120 -16.07 -12.57 5.95
CA ALA A 120 -17.46 -12.83 6.27
C ALA A 120 -17.48 -13.61 7.59
N GLY A 121 -17.25 -12.89 8.65
CA GLY A 121 -17.12 -13.44 9.96
C GLY A 121 -18.26 -12.86 10.73
N THR A 122 -19.00 -13.66 11.15
CA THR A 122 -19.41 -13.85 12.53
C THR A 122 -19.87 -12.57 13.25
N ALA A 123 -20.67 -11.73 12.63
CA ALA A 123 -21.78 -11.19 13.42
C ALA A 123 -22.63 -12.40 13.81
N THR A 124 -22.17 -13.17 14.79
CA THR A 124 -22.96 -14.29 15.29
C THR A 124 -24.05 -13.69 16.14
N ASP A 125 -25.30 -13.96 15.80
CA ASP A 125 -26.49 -13.69 16.63
C ASP A 125 -26.48 -14.46 17.98
N GLY A 126 -25.33 -14.93 18.39
CA GLY A 126 -25.16 -15.81 19.55
C GLY A 126 -25.46 -17.28 19.27
N THR A 127 -25.89 -17.64 18.06
CA THR A 127 -26.16 -19.03 17.64
C THR A 127 -25.03 -19.58 16.76
N GLY A 128 -24.06 -18.76 16.39
CA GLY A 128 -22.93 -19.15 15.52
C GLY A 128 -23.22 -19.06 14.03
N ALA A 129 -24.40 -18.57 13.63
CA ALA A 129 -24.73 -18.36 12.24
C ALA A 129 -24.37 -16.94 11.80
N ALA A 130 -23.68 -16.80 10.65
CA ALA A 130 -23.43 -15.50 10.03
C ALA A 130 -24.75 -14.85 9.64
N THR A 131 -25.04 -13.64 10.09
CA THR A 131 -26.35 -13.00 9.97
C THR A 131 -26.46 -11.97 8.84
N GLY A 132 -25.43 -11.75 8.05
CA GLY A 132 -25.47 -10.76 6.97
C GLY A 132 -24.34 -10.91 5.95
N PRO A 133 -24.44 -10.20 4.80
CA PRO A 133 -23.30 -10.03 3.93
C PRO A 133 -22.22 -9.24 4.70
N PRO A 134 -20.93 -9.48 4.42
CA PRO A 134 -19.86 -8.73 5.05
C PRO A 134 -20.04 -7.22 4.78
N ASP A 135 -19.99 -6.42 5.82
CA ASP A 135 -20.02 -4.97 5.66
C ASP A 135 -18.71 -4.52 5.01
N THR A 136 -18.83 -3.88 3.87
CA THR A 136 -17.67 -3.29 3.18
C THR A 136 -17.13 -2.13 4.01
N GLU A 137 -15.89 -2.23 4.45
CA GLU A 137 -15.20 -1.15 5.14
C GLU A 137 -14.55 -0.18 4.15
N HIS A 138 -14.62 1.10 4.45
CA HIS A 138 -13.92 2.12 3.70
C HIS A 138 -12.56 2.40 4.32
N ILE A 139 -11.56 2.57 3.47
CA ILE A 139 -10.21 2.99 3.85
C ILE A 139 -10.08 4.46 3.50
N ASP A 140 -9.65 5.28 4.45
CA ASP A 140 -9.35 6.71 4.27
C ASP A 140 -8.19 7.08 5.17
N ALA A 141 -6.99 7.00 4.64
CA ALA A 141 -5.77 7.17 5.39
C ALA A 141 -4.78 8.08 4.65
N TRP A 142 -3.80 8.60 5.37
CA TRP A 142 -2.74 9.37 4.76
C TRP A 142 -1.41 9.20 5.48
N ALA A 143 -0.34 9.42 4.74
CA ALA A 143 1.01 9.38 5.26
C ALA A 143 1.83 10.56 4.74
N PHE A 144 2.90 10.83 5.46
CA PHE A 144 3.87 11.85 5.11
C PHE A 144 5.27 11.33 5.43
N ASP A 145 6.18 11.53 4.50
CA ASP A 145 7.60 11.25 4.67
C ASP A 145 8.44 12.48 4.32
N ALA A 146 9.47 12.72 5.10
CA ALA A 146 10.46 13.76 4.83
C ALA A 146 11.84 13.32 5.24
N SER A 147 12.81 13.45 4.35
CA SER A 147 14.19 13.13 4.65
C SER A 147 15.16 14.24 4.24
N LEU A 148 16.24 14.34 5.01
CA LEU A 148 17.38 15.19 4.71
C LEU A 148 18.64 14.33 4.75
N HIS A 149 19.47 14.52 3.75
CA HIS A 149 20.75 13.81 3.62
C HIS A 149 21.87 14.81 3.39
N TYR A 150 22.84 14.83 4.30
CA TYR A 150 24.01 15.71 4.22
C TYR A 150 25.28 14.90 4.03
N SER A 151 26.02 15.21 2.97
CA SER A 151 27.33 14.62 2.67
C SER A 151 28.45 15.55 3.07
N PHE A 152 29.31 15.14 3.99
CA PHE A 152 30.44 15.95 4.42
C PHE A 152 31.57 15.90 3.40
N ASN A 153 32.07 17.07 3.05
CA ASN A 153 33.20 17.18 2.11
C ASN A 153 34.56 17.10 2.86
N VAL A 154 34.81 15.94 3.45
CA VAL A 154 36.09 15.62 4.14
C VAL A 154 36.62 14.29 3.59
N ILE A 155 37.89 13.97 3.92
CA ILE A 155 38.59 12.80 3.34
C ILE A 155 37.82 11.48 3.50
N THR A 156 37.10 11.29 4.59
CA THR A 156 36.31 10.08 4.88
C THR A 156 34.89 10.09 4.31
N HIS A 157 34.44 11.21 3.75
CA HIS A 157 33.11 11.41 3.16
C HIS A 157 31.96 10.83 4.00
N PRO A 158 31.86 11.12 5.32
CA PRO A 158 30.73 10.64 6.10
C PRO A 158 29.42 11.27 5.63
N ASN A 159 28.32 10.53 5.81
CA ASN A 159 26.98 10.97 5.49
C ASN A 159 26.13 11.02 6.76
N LEU A 160 25.27 12.01 6.88
CA LEU A 160 24.24 12.11 7.90
C LEU A 160 22.87 12.11 7.21
N SER A 161 22.00 11.21 7.63
CA SER A 161 20.62 11.17 7.17
C SER A 161 19.68 11.33 8.36
N VAL A 162 18.65 12.13 8.18
CA VAL A 162 17.54 12.28 9.10
C VAL A 162 16.26 12.05 8.32
N GLU A 163 15.38 11.21 8.85
CA GLU A 163 14.11 10.88 8.23
C GLU A 163 12.99 11.03 9.28
N TYR A 164 11.87 11.55 8.85
CA TYR A 164 10.64 11.63 9.60
C TYR A 164 9.52 11.03 8.77
N ALA A 165 8.94 9.95 9.26
CA ALA A 165 7.80 9.29 8.65
C ALA A 165 6.61 9.36 9.61
N PHE A 166 5.43 9.62 9.06
CA PHE A 166 4.18 9.66 9.78
C PHE A 166 3.09 9.00 8.94
N GLY A 167 2.27 8.16 9.56
CA GLY A 167 1.06 7.61 8.99
C GLY A 167 -0.11 7.80 9.95
N THR A 168 -1.30 7.99 9.41
CA THR A 168 -2.51 7.98 10.23
C THR A 168 -2.72 6.61 10.85
N GLY A 169 -3.24 6.59 12.07
CA GLY A 169 -3.70 5.40 12.75
C GLY A 169 -5.22 5.45 12.94
N ASP A 170 -5.79 4.30 13.25
CA ASP A 170 -7.20 4.20 13.57
C ASP A 170 -7.41 4.21 15.09
N SER A 171 -8.28 5.12 15.56
CA SER A 171 -8.64 5.24 16.96
C SER A 171 -9.63 4.17 17.43
N ASP A 172 -10.36 3.58 16.51
CA ASP A 172 -11.44 2.61 16.80
C ASP A 172 -10.94 1.15 16.79
N ARG A 173 -9.64 0.98 16.69
CA ARG A 173 -9.00 -0.33 16.63
C ARG A 173 -9.26 -1.15 17.88
N SER A 174 -9.86 -2.33 17.70
CA SER A 174 -10.11 -3.27 18.78
C SER A 174 -9.07 -4.39 18.80
N ALA A 175 -8.34 -4.51 19.88
CA ALA A 175 -7.39 -5.62 20.09
C ALA A 175 -8.05 -7.02 20.18
N LYS A 176 -9.38 -7.08 20.18
CA LYS A 176 -10.14 -8.34 20.34
C LYS A 176 -10.71 -8.89 19.05
N VAL A 177 -10.71 -8.12 17.96
CA VAL A 177 -11.27 -8.54 16.68
C VAL A 177 -10.13 -9.08 15.82
N VAL A 178 -10.11 -10.38 15.63
CA VAL A 178 -9.06 -11.11 14.89
C VAL A 178 -9.40 -11.19 13.40
N THR A 179 -10.58 -10.73 12.99
CA THR A 179 -11.20 -11.03 11.71
C THR A 179 -11.23 -9.89 10.72
N THR A 180 -10.91 -8.67 11.14
CA THR A 180 -10.87 -7.52 10.23
C THR A 180 -9.44 -7.15 9.86
N THR A 181 -9.25 -6.44 8.77
CA THR A 181 -7.97 -5.83 8.35
C THR A 181 -7.34 -5.14 9.54
N PRO A 182 -6.16 -5.52 9.96
CA PRO A 182 -5.88 -5.89 11.35
C PRO A 182 -6.49 -4.94 12.36
N GLY A 183 -7.64 -5.32 12.87
CA GLY A 183 -8.22 -4.77 14.09
C GLY A 183 -9.17 -3.60 13.93
N ASN A 184 -9.60 -3.24 12.72
CA ASN A 184 -10.63 -2.22 12.56
C ASN A 184 -11.97 -2.69 13.15
N LYS A 185 -12.79 -1.78 13.62
CA LYS A 185 -14.14 -2.07 14.08
C LYS A 185 -15.06 -2.19 12.89
N GLU A 186 -15.77 -3.30 12.79
CA GLU A 186 -16.73 -3.58 11.74
C GLU A 186 -17.69 -2.41 11.48
N GLY A 187 -17.89 -2.06 10.21
CA GLY A 187 -18.77 -0.97 9.78
C GLY A 187 -18.22 0.44 10.01
N THR A 188 -16.95 0.59 10.37
CA THR A 188 -16.30 1.90 10.49
C THR A 188 -15.29 2.14 9.37
N THR A 189 -14.83 3.37 9.22
CA THR A 189 -13.77 3.71 8.26
C THR A 189 -12.42 3.35 8.84
N ASP A 190 -11.64 2.53 8.16
CA ASP A 190 -10.24 2.28 8.50
C ASP A 190 -9.39 3.50 8.12
N ARG A 191 -8.76 4.11 9.11
CA ARG A 191 -7.86 5.24 8.94
C ARG A 191 -6.40 4.88 9.15
N ASN A 192 -6.12 3.61 9.20
CA ASN A 192 -4.78 3.13 9.42
C ASN A 192 -4.04 3.06 8.09
N PHE A 193 -3.04 3.94 7.91
CA PHE A 193 -2.19 3.86 6.73
C PHE A 193 -1.33 2.60 6.83
N LEU A 194 -1.53 1.70 5.89
CA LEU A 194 -0.78 0.43 5.83
C LEU A 194 0.57 0.65 5.16
N ASN A 195 1.61 0.35 5.90
CA ASN A 195 2.99 0.29 5.42
C ASN A 195 3.35 -1.12 4.91
#